data_5199476016f993086c70e18834c0f99b
#
_entry.id   5199476016f993086c70e18834c0f99b
#
_cell.length_a   1.000
_cell.length_b   1.000
_cell.length_c   1.000
_cell.angle_alpha   90.00
_cell.angle_beta   90.00
_cell.angle_gamma   90.00
#
_symmetry.space_group_name_H-M   'P 1'
#
loop_
_entity.id
_entity.type
_entity.pdbx_description
1 polymer ?
#
loop_
_entity_poly.entity_id
_entity_poly.type
_entity_poly.pdbx_seq_one_letter_code
_entity_poly.pdbx_strand_id
1 'polypeptide(L)'
;MFIANDLKKEFDLPKGDEYRAGFADLIFDVVERFIMDKPMFSMDNFTLMYSDEFSMRTACHKDIFSTMYLEINQPNNYKPKKISLSKKKKDKIEIPELYIGLDDIKKGFFEAAVQYLDGNHLIWVEKNAICIKATVYDEDIGIQPYYLRIIPCLTYYNKENVRGVLYYSGNEIDIEYPMQVMENYNSKNKLTDDIFRQTILIFKNILLKEKNIERLPSEIIETVVYNVPTEMFLDDKLQTILNIVNYLRNKNVKDFITIDEQDYAFTSIYRSMSLYYVKHILKIIEKYLERAR
;
A
#
# COMPACT_ATOMS: atom_id res chain seq x y z
N MET A 1 -26.98 18.74 -10.60
CA MET A 1 -27.62 18.36 -9.32
C MET A 1 -27.32 16.90 -8.91
N PHE A 2 -27.26 15.95 -9.85
CA PHE A 2 -26.91 14.54 -9.57
C PHE A 2 -25.47 14.35 -9.06
N ILE A 3 -24.49 15.07 -9.59
CA ILE A 3 -23.06 14.93 -9.21
C ILE A 3 -22.82 15.31 -7.76
N ALA A 4 -23.44 16.39 -7.26
CA ALA A 4 -23.21 16.86 -5.89
C ALA A 4 -23.75 15.88 -4.84
N ASN A 5 -24.84 15.16 -5.15
CA ASN A 5 -25.39 14.16 -4.24
C ASN A 5 -24.65 12.82 -4.31
N ASP A 6 -24.18 12.40 -5.49
CA ASP A 6 -23.35 11.21 -5.64
C ASP A 6 -21.99 11.40 -4.98
N LEU A 7 -21.39 12.60 -5.09
CA LEU A 7 -20.15 12.94 -4.42
C LEU A 7 -20.29 13.02 -2.88
N LYS A 8 -21.46 13.35 -2.35
CA LYS A 8 -21.70 13.39 -0.89
C LYS A 8 -21.90 12.02 -0.27
N LYS A 9 -22.55 11.09 -0.96
CA LYS A 9 -22.86 9.74 -0.45
C LYS A 9 -21.64 8.81 -0.40
N GLU A 10 -20.57 9.15 -1.09
CA GLU A 10 -19.41 8.27 -1.30
C GLU A 10 -18.29 8.52 -0.30
N PHE A 11 -18.46 9.45 0.67
CA PHE A 11 -17.41 9.84 1.63
C PHE A 11 -17.51 9.19 3.01
N ASP A 12 -18.58 8.47 3.30
CA ASP A 12 -18.66 7.67 4.52
C ASP A 12 -17.82 6.41 4.34
N LEU A 13 -16.56 6.51 4.73
CA LEU A 13 -15.64 5.36 4.75
C LEU A 13 -16.01 4.44 5.91
N PRO A 14 -15.92 3.12 5.71
CA PRO A 14 -15.96 2.19 6.83
C PRO A 14 -14.91 2.61 7.88
N LYS A 15 -15.19 2.38 9.14
CA LYS A 15 -14.36 2.68 10.32
C LYS A 15 -13.00 1.96 10.25
N GLY A 16 -12.14 2.33 9.31
CA GLY A 16 -10.88 1.66 9.01
C GLY A 16 -9.91 1.55 10.19
N ASP A 17 -10.07 2.42 11.20
CA ASP A 17 -9.20 2.41 12.38
C ASP A 17 -9.53 1.25 13.34
N GLU A 18 -10.80 0.83 13.45
CA GLU A 18 -11.23 -0.31 14.29
C GLU A 18 -10.75 -1.64 13.69
N TYR A 19 -10.83 -1.79 12.38
CA TYR A 19 -10.32 -2.98 11.68
C TYR A 19 -8.79 -3.11 11.81
N ARG A 20 -8.06 -1.99 11.75
CA ARG A 20 -6.59 -1.99 11.91
C ARG A 20 -6.15 -2.49 13.26
N ALA A 21 -6.80 -2.06 14.34
CA ALA A 21 -6.47 -2.51 15.69
C ALA A 21 -6.65 -4.03 15.80
N GLY A 22 -7.78 -4.57 15.36
CA GLY A 22 -8.02 -6.02 15.37
C GLY A 22 -7.03 -6.83 14.56
N PHE A 23 -6.51 -6.28 13.42
CA PHE A 23 -5.50 -6.97 12.62
C PHE A 23 -4.10 -6.88 13.21
N ALA A 24 -3.75 -5.76 13.81
CA ALA A 24 -2.50 -5.65 14.55
C ALA A 24 -2.46 -6.67 15.70
N ASP A 25 -3.54 -6.77 16.47
CA ASP A 25 -3.67 -7.74 17.56
C ASP A 25 -3.52 -9.17 17.02
N LEU A 26 -4.24 -9.52 15.95
CA LEU A 26 -4.14 -10.83 15.31
C LEU A 26 -2.71 -11.16 14.86
N ILE A 27 -1.99 -10.19 14.29
CA ILE A 27 -0.59 -10.41 13.88
C ILE A 27 0.30 -10.58 15.10
N PHE A 28 0.12 -9.79 16.15
CA PHE A 28 0.91 -9.93 17.37
C PHE A 28 0.67 -11.27 18.06
N ASP A 29 -0.55 -11.80 18.06
CA ASP A 29 -0.83 -13.15 18.55
C ASP A 29 -0.08 -14.22 17.74
N VAL A 30 -0.03 -14.08 16.41
CA VAL A 30 0.78 -14.97 15.55
C VAL A 30 2.28 -14.80 15.81
N VAL A 31 2.77 -13.57 16.06
CA VAL A 31 4.17 -13.30 16.46
C VAL A 31 4.49 -13.98 17.77
N GLU A 32 3.65 -13.88 18.78
CA GLU A 32 3.84 -14.55 20.07
C GLU A 32 3.96 -16.07 19.89
N ARG A 33 3.10 -16.65 19.07
CA ARG A 33 3.17 -18.08 18.76
C ARG A 33 4.47 -18.46 18.04
N PHE A 34 4.90 -17.65 17.06
CA PHE A 34 6.18 -17.85 16.38
C PHE A 34 7.37 -17.79 17.35
N ILE A 35 7.36 -16.85 18.31
CA ILE A 35 8.41 -16.68 19.31
C ILE A 35 8.50 -17.90 20.24
N MET A 36 7.38 -18.53 20.59
CA MET A 36 7.40 -19.76 21.40
C MET A 36 8.20 -20.87 20.74
N ASP A 37 8.15 -20.97 19.42
CA ASP A 37 8.93 -21.95 18.64
C ASP A 37 10.34 -21.46 18.28
N LYS A 38 10.61 -20.17 18.45
CA LYS A 38 11.88 -19.50 18.14
C LYS A 38 12.35 -18.60 19.28
N PRO A 39 12.78 -19.16 20.40
CA PRO A 39 13.07 -18.43 21.64
C PRO A 39 14.24 -17.43 21.57
N MET A 40 14.93 -17.35 20.42
CA MET A 40 15.94 -16.34 20.17
C MET A 40 15.34 -14.96 19.82
N PHE A 41 14.04 -14.89 19.53
CA PHE A 41 13.30 -13.67 19.30
C PHE A 41 12.45 -13.29 20.51
N SER A 42 12.21 -12.01 20.67
CA SER A 42 11.25 -11.42 21.60
C SER A 42 10.29 -10.50 20.84
N MET A 43 9.21 -10.06 21.44
CA MET A 43 8.26 -9.11 20.81
C MET A 43 8.95 -7.82 20.34
N ASP A 44 9.97 -7.35 21.06
CA ASP A 44 10.74 -6.14 20.73
C ASP A 44 11.52 -6.26 19.40
N ASN A 45 11.65 -7.48 18.87
CA ASN A 45 12.28 -7.69 17.59
C ASN A 45 11.33 -7.46 16.40
N PHE A 46 10.06 -7.19 16.63
CA PHE A 46 9.06 -7.05 15.59
C PHE A 46 8.40 -5.68 15.62
N THR A 47 8.28 -5.05 14.47
CA THR A 47 7.58 -3.79 14.29
C THR A 47 6.64 -3.90 13.10
N LEU A 48 5.38 -3.50 13.27
CA LEU A 48 4.43 -3.43 12.17
C LEU A 48 4.44 -2.04 11.53
N MET A 49 4.48 -2.03 10.20
CA MET A 49 4.37 -0.81 9.40
C MET A 49 3.27 -0.97 8.36
N TYR A 50 2.63 0.12 8.04
CA TYR A 50 1.51 0.20 7.11
C TYR A 50 1.75 1.29 6.07
N SER A 51 1.44 1.03 4.81
CA SER A 51 1.43 2.05 3.76
C SER A 51 0.42 1.70 2.66
N ASP A 52 -0.77 1.33 3.08
CA ASP A 52 -1.82 0.86 2.21
C ASP A 52 -3.02 1.84 2.13
N GLU A 53 -4.00 1.50 1.32
CA GLU A 53 -5.23 2.26 1.16
C GLU A 53 -5.98 2.53 2.47
N PHE A 54 -5.85 1.62 3.46
CA PHE A 54 -6.44 1.80 4.79
C PHE A 54 -5.71 2.86 5.57
N SER A 55 -4.38 2.81 5.57
CA SER A 55 -3.54 3.78 6.25
C SER A 55 -3.76 5.17 5.69
N MET A 56 -3.92 5.27 4.37
CA MET A 56 -4.19 6.50 3.66
C MET A 56 -5.68 6.90 3.68
N ARG A 57 -6.56 6.07 4.24
CA ARG A 57 -8.02 6.26 4.23
C ARG A 57 -8.59 6.44 2.83
N THR A 58 -8.06 5.70 1.86
CA THR A 58 -8.48 5.73 0.46
C THR A 58 -9.09 4.41 -0.01
N ALA A 59 -9.32 3.46 0.90
CA ALA A 59 -10.00 2.21 0.59
C ALA A 59 -11.47 2.48 0.20
N CYS A 60 -11.92 1.93 -0.92
CA CYS A 60 -13.28 2.11 -1.42
C CYS A 60 -13.89 0.82 -1.99
N HIS A 61 -13.35 -0.33 -1.65
CA HIS A 61 -13.79 -1.62 -2.13
C HIS A 61 -14.56 -2.40 -1.07
N LYS A 62 -15.48 -3.27 -1.53
CA LYS A 62 -16.10 -4.27 -0.66
C LYS A 62 -15.10 -5.32 -0.17
N ASP A 63 -14.09 -5.62 -1.00
CA ASP A 63 -12.99 -6.49 -0.60
C ASP A 63 -11.86 -5.63 -0.03
N ILE A 64 -11.62 -5.77 1.23
CA ILE A 64 -10.65 -4.98 1.95
C ILE A 64 -9.30 -5.69 1.88
N PHE A 65 -8.32 -5.05 1.24
CA PHE A 65 -6.93 -5.51 1.20
C PHE A 65 -6.07 -4.60 2.06
N SER A 66 -5.36 -5.19 3.02
CA SER A 66 -4.32 -4.48 3.78
C SER A 66 -2.99 -5.16 3.59
N THR A 67 -1.95 -4.36 3.37
CA THR A 67 -0.56 -4.83 3.33
C THR A 67 0.17 -4.28 4.55
N MET A 68 0.72 -5.19 5.33
CA MET A 68 1.50 -4.88 6.51
C MET A 68 2.93 -5.38 6.33
N TYR A 69 3.90 -4.55 6.67
CA TYR A 69 5.30 -4.93 6.72
C TYR A 69 5.64 -5.33 8.15
N LEU A 70 6.01 -6.58 8.31
CA LEU A 70 6.54 -7.08 9.58
C LEU A 70 8.05 -6.92 9.57
N GLU A 71 8.50 -5.77 10.05
CA GLU A 71 9.93 -5.49 10.17
C GLU A 71 10.53 -6.30 11.32
N ILE A 72 11.65 -6.95 11.03
CA ILE A 72 12.36 -7.78 11.97
C ILE A 72 13.64 -7.09 12.39
N ASN A 73 13.65 -6.61 13.62
CA ASN A 73 14.80 -6.01 14.26
C ASN A 73 15.65 -7.13 14.89
N GLN A 74 16.91 -7.22 14.51
CA GLN A 74 17.77 -8.30 14.99
C GLN A 74 18.43 -8.01 16.32
N PRO A 75 18.68 -9.05 17.15
CA PRO A 75 19.53 -8.90 18.34
C PRO A 75 20.96 -8.50 17.98
N ASN A 76 21.58 -7.72 18.85
CA ASN A 76 22.78 -6.89 18.71
C ASN A 76 24.12 -7.53 18.23
N ASN A 77 24.17 -8.74 17.66
CA ASN A 77 25.42 -9.41 17.28
C ASN A 77 25.57 -9.62 15.77
N TYR A 78 25.20 -8.63 15.01
CA TYR A 78 24.96 -8.75 13.60
C TYR A 78 26.13 -8.24 12.75
N LYS A 79 26.61 -9.04 11.76
CA LYS A 79 27.56 -8.62 10.71
C LYS A 79 26.86 -8.60 9.35
N PRO A 80 26.77 -7.47 8.69
CA PRO A 80 26.14 -7.39 7.38
C PRO A 80 26.91 -8.17 6.32
N LYS A 81 26.20 -8.95 5.50
CA LYS A 81 26.77 -9.66 4.35
C LYS A 81 26.50 -8.85 3.08
N LYS A 82 27.54 -8.61 2.27
CA LYS A 82 27.39 -7.91 0.98
C LYS A 82 26.67 -8.82 0.00
N ILE A 83 25.45 -8.46 -0.38
CA ILE A 83 24.70 -9.14 -1.43
C ILE A 83 24.74 -8.28 -2.69
N SER A 84 25.11 -8.91 -3.82
CA SER A 84 24.98 -8.29 -5.13
C SER A 84 23.52 -8.41 -5.56
N LEU A 85 22.79 -7.32 -5.55
CA LEU A 85 21.49 -7.25 -6.23
C LEU A 85 21.66 -7.60 -7.70
N SER A 86 20.63 -8.20 -8.30
CA SER A 86 20.62 -8.72 -9.67
C SER A 86 21.46 -7.86 -10.64
N LYS A 87 21.99 -8.44 -11.69
CA LYS A 87 22.94 -7.83 -12.66
C LYS A 87 22.57 -6.45 -13.20
N LYS A 88 21.34 -5.95 -12.94
CA LYS A 88 20.83 -4.64 -13.31
C LYS A 88 21.00 -3.56 -12.23
N LYS A 89 21.17 -3.93 -10.97
CA LYS A 89 21.38 -2.96 -9.86
C LYS A 89 22.87 -2.90 -9.52
N LYS A 90 23.56 -1.85 -9.92
CA LYS A 90 24.99 -1.62 -9.68
C LYS A 90 25.34 -1.32 -8.22
N ASP A 91 24.37 -1.11 -7.37
CA ASP A 91 24.59 -0.77 -5.96
C ASP A 91 24.71 -2.04 -5.12
N LYS A 92 25.82 -2.16 -4.42
CA LYS A 92 26.00 -3.20 -3.41
C LYS A 92 25.14 -2.83 -2.21
N ILE A 93 24.06 -3.55 -1.98
CA ILE A 93 23.28 -3.45 -0.76
C ILE A 93 23.94 -4.39 0.25
N GLU A 94 24.30 -3.85 1.40
CA GLU A 94 24.68 -4.65 2.55
C GLU A 94 23.40 -5.17 3.20
N ILE A 95 23.12 -6.44 2.98
CA ILE A 95 22.01 -7.09 3.65
C ILE A 95 22.56 -7.66 4.94
N PRO A 96 21.90 -7.37 6.02
CA PRO A 96 22.23 -7.97 7.28
C PRO A 96 22.24 -9.52 7.18
N GLU A 97 23.24 -10.21 7.75
CA GLU A 97 23.25 -11.68 7.86
C GLU A 97 22.24 -12.08 8.94
N LEU A 98 21.08 -12.56 8.54
CA LEU A 98 20.07 -13.04 9.48
C LEU A 98 20.57 -14.34 10.12
N TYR A 99 20.37 -14.44 11.42
CA TYR A 99 20.55 -15.70 12.14
C TYR A 99 19.59 -16.76 11.59
N ILE A 100 18.42 -16.32 11.09
CA ILE A 100 17.46 -17.11 10.33
C ILE A 100 17.14 -16.34 9.05
N GLY A 101 17.12 -17.00 7.89
CA GLY A 101 16.75 -16.37 6.61
C GLY A 101 15.29 -15.86 6.61
N LEU A 102 15.01 -14.80 5.84
CA LEU A 102 13.63 -14.27 5.72
C LEU A 102 12.62 -15.33 5.23
N ASP A 103 13.08 -16.29 4.42
CA ASP A 103 12.21 -17.39 3.96
C ASP A 103 11.88 -18.36 5.11
N ASP A 104 12.83 -18.63 5.99
CA ASP A 104 12.59 -19.47 7.17
C ASP A 104 11.68 -18.76 8.17
N ILE A 105 11.84 -17.45 8.31
CA ILE A 105 10.94 -16.62 9.13
C ILE A 105 9.54 -16.63 8.53
N LYS A 106 9.41 -16.41 7.21
CA LYS A 106 8.12 -16.47 6.52
C LYS A 106 7.44 -17.81 6.70
N LYS A 107 8.19 -18.91 6.57
CA LYS A 107 7.70 -20.26 6.78
C LYS A 107 7.23 -20.49 8.21
N GLY A 108 8.06 -20.13 9.20
CA GLY A 108 7.71 -20.27 10.62
C GLY A 108 6.49 -19.43 11.01
N PHE A 109 6.38 -18.23 10.45
CA PHE A 109 5.22 -17.37 10.64
C PHE A 109 3.94 -17.95 10.04
N PHE A 110 4.04 -18.53 8.83
CA PHE A 110 2.92 -19.26 8.21
C PHE A 110 2.49 -20.44 9.08
N GLU A 111 3.42 -21.24 9.58
CA GLU A 111 3.13 -22.39 10.45
C GLU A 111 2.45 -21.92 11.76
N ALA A 112 2.92 -20.85 12.37
CA ALA A 112 2.33 -20.25 13.55
C ALA A 112 0.90 -19.72 13.27
N ALA A 113 0.70 -19.03 12.13
CA ALA A 113 -0.61 -18.52 11.72
C ALA A 113 -1.61 -19.67 11.51
N VAL A 114 -1.20 -20.75 10.85
CA VAL A 114 -2.07 -21.93 10.64
C VAL A 114 -2.46 -22.59 11.96
N GLN A 115 -1.53 -22.65 12.93
CA GLN A 115 -1.81 -23.24 14.24
C GLN A 115 -2.73 -22.36 15.10
N TYR A 116 -2.53 -21.03 15.04
CA TYR A 116 -3.27 -20.09 15.88
C TYR A 116 -4.69 -19.81 15.35
N LEU A 117 -4.83 -19.65 14.03
CA LEU A 117 -6.07 -19.18 13.42
C LEU A 117 -7.10 -20.28 13.15
N ASP A 118 -6.84 -21.48 13.57
CA ASP A 118 -7.66 -22.69 13.64
C ASP A 118 -8.97 -22.66 12.82
N GLY A 119 -8.88 -23.03 11.56
CA GLY A 119 -10.00 -23.41 10.70
C GLY A 119 -10.97 -22.30 10.24
N ASN A 120 -10.98 -21.15 10.88
CA ASN A 120 -11.88 -20.03 10.55
C ASN A 120 -11.30 -19.06 9.51
N HIS A 121 -10.02 -19.20 9.18
CA HIS A 121 -9.31 -18.32 8.27
C HIS A 121 -8.70 -19.13 7.12
N LEU A 122 -8.76 -18.57 5.91
CA LEU A 122 -8.00 -19.11 4.79
C LEU A 122 -6.61 -18.47 4.79
N ILE A 123 -5.57 -19.28 4.92
CA ILE A 123 -4.18 -18.82 4.99
C ILE A 123 -3.39 -19.43 3.84
N TRP A 124 -2.62 -18.62 3.11
CA TRP A 124 -1.74 -19.10 2.04
C TRP A 124 -0.46 -18.26 1.97
N VAL A 125 0.53 -18.78 1.25
CA VAL A 125 1.79 -18.09 1.02
C VAL A 125 1.85 -17.58 -0.40
N GLU A 126 2.17 -16.31 -0.57
CA GLU A 126 2.58 -15.71 -1.82
C GLU A 126 4.11 -15.62 -1.91
N LYS A 127 4.61 -15.15 -3.05
CA LYS A 127 6.05 -15.04 -3.32
C LYS A 127 6.80 -14.27 -2.21
N ASN A 128 6.21 -13.17 -1.74
CA ASN A 128 6.82 -12.27 -0.76
C ASN A 128 6.01 -12.12 0.54
N ALA A 129 4.85 -12.74 0.65
CA ALA A 129 3.92 -12.49 1.76
C ALA A 129 3.27 -13.76 2.28
N ILE A 130 2.77 -13.66 3.50
CA ILE A 130 1.76 -14.56 4.06
C ILE A 130 0.43 -13.83 3.94
N CYS A 131 -0.55 -14.51 3.39
CA CYS A 131 -1.86 -13.94 3.15
C CYS A 131 -2.91 -14.63 4.04
N ILE A 132 -3.76 -13.82 4.65
CA ILE A 132 -4.85 -14.27 5.51
C ILE A 132 -6.14 -13.68 4.97
N LYS A 133 -7.13 -14.54 4.70
CA LYS A 133 -8.49 -14.11 4.43
C LYS A 133 -9.32 -14.33 5.68
N ALA A 134 -9.77 -13.24 6.27
CA ALA A 134 -10.71 -13.23 7.37
C ALA A 134 -12.09 -12.78 6.90
N THR A 135 -13.10 -13.04 7.72
CA THR A 135 -14.45 -12.55 7.51
C THR A 135 -14.81 -11.64 8.66
N VAL A 136 -15.12 -10.39 8.37
CA VAL A 136 -15.50 -9.39 9.36
C VAL A 136 -16.98 -9.06 9.19
N TYR A 137 -17.69 -8.94 10.30
CA TYR A 137 -19.06 -8.45 10.31
C TYR A 137 -19.05 -6.94 10.56
N ASP A 138 -19.61 -6.21 9.63
CA ASP A 138 -19.85 -4.78 9.72
C ASP A 138 -21.34 -4.53 9.85
N GLU A 139 -21.76 -3.70 10.80
CA GLU A 139 -23.18 -3.43 11.07
C GLU A 139 -23.90 -2.77 9.89
N ASP A 140 -23.18 -1.93 9.12
CA ASP A 140 -23.75 -1.17 8.02
C ASP A 140 -23.74 -1.94 6.69
N ILE A 141 -22.73 -2.80 6.48
CA ILE A 141 -22.46 -3.45 5.18
C ILE A 141 -22.70 -4.98 5.25
N GLY A 142 -22.79 -5.55 6.45
CA GLY A 142 -22.93 -6.98 6.69
C GLY A 142 -21.59 -7.72 6.65
N ILE A 143 -21.61 -9.00 6.27
CA ILE A 143 -20.42 -9.85 6.22
C ILE A 143 -19.52 -9.42 5.05
N GLN A 144 -18.28 -9.04 5.35
CA GLN A 144 -17.27 -8.63 4.36
C GLN A 144 -16.03 -9.53 4.42
N PRO A 145 -15.50 -9.96 3.27
CA PRO A 145 -14.20 -10.60 3.22
C PRO A 145 -13.10 -9.57 3.42
N TYR A 146 -12.12 -9.93 4.20
CA TYR A 146 -10.95 -9.13 4.49
C TYR A 146 -9.69 -9.91 4.10
N TYR A 147 -8.77 -9.25 3.43
CA TYR A 147 -7.52 -9.85 2.98
C TYR A 147 -6.34 -9.10 3.58
N LEU A 148 -5.53 -9.81 4.35
CA LEU A 148 -4.33 -9.30 4.96
C LEU A 148 -3.10 -9.92 4.30
N ARG A 149 -2.17 -9.10 3.84
CA ARG A 149 -0.84 -9.51 3.38
C ARG A 149 0.19 -9.07 4.41
N ILE A 150 0.95 -10.01 4.94
CA ILE A 150 2.03 -9.76 5.88
C ILE A 150 3.35 -10.03 5.15
N ILE A 151 4.18 -9.01 5.02
CA ILE A 151 5.47 -9.08 4.34
C ILE A 151 6.59 -9.04 5.40
N PRO A 152 7.23 -10.16 5.73
CA PRO A 152 8.41 -10.16 6.57
C PRO A 152 9.54 -9.39 5.88
N CYS A 153 10.13 -8.42 6.56
CA CYS A 153 11.11 -7.53 5.98
C CYS A 153 12.21 -7.12 6.98
N LEU A 154 13.26 -6.52 6.46
CA LEU A 154 14.35 -5.95 7.23
C LEU A 154 14.41 -4.46 7.05
N THR A 155 14.92 -3.76 8.05
CA THR A 155 15.27 -2.34 7.91
C THR A 155 16.31 -2.16 6.81
N TYR A 156 16.09 -1.16 5.97
CA TYR A 156 17.00 -0.70 4.95
C TYR A 156 17.17 0.82 5.02
N TYR A 157 18.36 1.30 4.70
CA TYR A 157 18.61 2.73 4.50
C TYR A 157 19.25 2.93 3.13
N ASN A 158 18.73 3.87 2.36
CA ASN A 158 19.34 4.24 1.09
C ASN A 158 20.57 5.14 1.30
N LYS A 159 21.21 5.59 0.21
CA LYS A 159 22.39 6.47 0.26
C LYS A 159 22.12 7.84 0.87
N GLU A 160 20.88 8.29 0.84
CA GLU A 160 20.40 9.56 1.41
C GLU A 160 19.93 9.39 2.85
N ASN A 161 20.17 8.22 3.43
CA ASN A 161 19.74 7.85 4.78
C ASN A 161 18.21 7.82 4.98
N VAL A 162 17.45 7.61 3.90
CA VAL A 162 16.01 7.39 3.98
C VAL A 162 15.74 5.95 4.40
N ARG A 163 14.95 5.79 5.47
CA ARG A 163 14.57 4.47 5.98
C ARG A 163 13.55 3.81 5.07
N GLY A 164 13.83 2.60 4.66
CA GLY A 164 12.95 1.71 3.92
C GLY A 164 12.93 0.31 4.51
N VAL A 165 12.25 -0.57 3.82
CA VAL A 165 12.18 -2.00 4.10
C VAL A 165 12.71 -2.79 2.92
N LEU A 166 13.37 -3.89 3.22
CA LEU A 166 13.92 -4.82 2.25
C LEU A 166 13.31 -6.20 2.49
N TYR A 167 12.83 -6.83 1.43
CA TYR A 167 12.25 -8.19 1.51
C TYR A 167 12.56 -9.01 0.26
N TYR A 168 12.36 -10.33 0.34
CA TYR A 168 12.53 -11.23 -0.79
C TYR A 168 11.23 -11.41 -1.57
N SER A 169 11.31 -11.26 -2.89
CA SER A 169 10.26 -11.58 -3.83
C SER A 169 10.73 -12.73 -4.74
N GLY A 170 10.68 -13.94 -4.22
CA GLY A 170 11.34 -15.13 -4.80
C GLY A 170 12.87 -15.00 -4.72
N ASN A 171 13.55 -14.98 -5.88
CA ASN A 171 14.99 -14.83 -5.95
C ASN A 171 15.47 -13.37 -6.09
N GLU A 172 14.54 -12.41 -6.06
CA GLU A 172 14.83 -10.99 -6.18
C GLU A 172 14.63 -10.29 -4.84
N ILE A 173 15.31 -9.16 -4.68
CA ILE A 173 15.19 -8.31 -3.51
C ILE A 173 14.40 -7.08 -3.95
N ASP A 174 13.34 -6.81 -3.22
CA ASP A 174 12.55 -5.59 -3.35
C ASP A 174 12.81 -4.66 -2.18
N ILE A 175 12.76 -3.37 -2.46
CA ILE A 175 12.93 -2.30 -1.47
C ILE A 175 11.75 -1.36 -1.62
N GLU A 176 11.12 -1.05 -0.50
CA GLU A 176 10.03 -0.08 -0.40
C GLU A 176 10.25 0.87 0.77
N TYR A 177 9.56 2.01 0.74
CA TYR A 177 9.69 3.07 1.74
C TYR A 177 8.33 3.44 2.35
N PRO A 178 7.67 2.50 3.08
CA PRO A 178 6.30 2.70 3.55
C PRO A 178 6.14 3.91 4.47
N MET A 179 7.12 4.20 5.31
CA MET A 179 7.10 5.38 6.18
C MET A 179 7.13 6.68 5.36
N GLN A 180 8.01 6.75 4.34
CA GLN A 180 8.11 7.91 3.46
C GLN A 180 6.82 8.12 2.65
N VAL A 181 6.20 7.03 2.15
CA VAL A 181 4.89 7.10 1.50
C VAL A 181 3.87 7.76 2.42
N MET A 182 3.79 7.33 3.68
CA MET A 182 2.83 7.87 4.65
C MET A 182 3.12 9.34 5.01
N GLU A 183 4.38 9.69 5.19
CA GLU A 183 4.80 11.07 5.49
C GLU A 183 4.45 12.02 4.34
N ASN A 184 4.79 11.65 3.10
CA ASN A 184 4.53 12.45 1.92
C ASN A 184 3.03 12.57 1.63
N TYR A 185 2.29 11.45 1.75
CA TYR A 185 0.84 11.44 1.63
C TYR A 185 0.17 12.38 2.64
N ASN A 186 0.50 12.23 3.93
CA ASN A 186 -0.08 13.04 4.99
C ASN A 186 0.29 14.52 4.85
N SER A 187 1.51 14.83 4.43
CA SER A 187 1.95 16.20 4.17
C SER A 187 1.14 16.85 3.08
N LYS A 188 0.96 16.16 1.95
CA LYS A 188 0.13 16.66 0.84
C LYS A 188 -1.32 16.80 1.24
N ASN A 189 -1.87 15.82 1.96
CA ASN A 189 -3.25 15.86 2.42
C ASN A 189 -3.50 17.05 3.35
N LYS A 190 -2.57 17.35 4.26
CA LYS A 190 -2.62 18.53 5.14
C LYS A 190 -2.53 19.84 4.35
N LEU A 191 -1.66 19.92 3.35
CA LEU A 191 -1.48 21.12 2.52
C LEU A 191 -2.71 21.44 1.64
N THR A 192 -3.56 20.47 1.38
CA THR A 192 -4.76 20.59 0.55
C THR A 192 -6.06 20.52 1.36
N ASP A 193 -5.98 20.64 2.68
CA ASP A 193 -7.14 20.56 3.58
C ASP A 193 -8.06 19.35 3.30
N ASP A 194 -7.44 18.17 3.20
CA ASP A 194 -8.07 16.87 2.92
C ASP A 194 -8.64 16.70 1.49
N ILE A 195 -8.59 17.72 0.64
CA ILE A 195 -9.14 17.65 -0.72
C ILE A 195 -8.38 16.64 -1.58
N PHE A 196 -7.07 16.49 -1.36
CA PHE A 196 -6.24 15.48 -2.03
C PHE A 196 -6.79 14.06 -1.82
N ARG A 197 -7.00 13.65 -0.57
CA ARG A 197 -7.57 12.33 -0.23
C ARG A 197 -8.97 12.15 -0.81
N GLN A 198 -9.82 13.17 -0.68
CA GLN A 198 -11.17 13.14 -1.25
C GLN A 198 -11.16 12.97 -2.76
N THR A 199 -10.20 13.59 -3.45
CA THR A 199 -10.05 13.45 -4.91
C THR A 199 -9.67 12.03 -5.31
N ILE A 200 -8.77 11.38 -4.58
CA ILE A 200 -8.43 9.96 -4.79
C ILE A 200 -9.67 9.08 -4.68
N LEU A 201 -10.47 9.28 -3.62
CA LEU A 201 -11.72 8.54 -3.42
C LEU A 201 -12.72 8.76 -4.56
N ILE A 202 -12.90 10.01 -5.01
CA ILE A 202 -13.77 10.32 -6.14
C ILE A 202 -13.30 9.57 -7.39
N PHE A 203 -11.99 9.59 -7.70
CA PHE A 203 -11.45 8.90 -8.86
C PHE A 203 -11.67 7.39 -8.76
N LYS A 204 -11.36 6.78 -7.61
CA LYS A 204 -11.61 5.35 -7.36
C LYS A 204 -13.08 5.00 -7.56
N ASN A 205 -14.00 5.78 -7.01
CA ASN A 205 -15.43 5.53 -7.13
C ASN A 205 -15.97 5.67 -8.55
N ILE A 206 -15.52 6.68 -9.32
CA ILE A 206 -15.85 6.81 -10.73
C ILE A 206 -15.42 5.57 -11.52
N LEU A 207 -14.21 5.08 -11.25
CA LEU A 207 -13.64 3.92 -11.91
C LEU A 207 -14.37 2.62 -11.58
N LEU A 208 -14.81 2.46 -10.32
CA LEU A 208 -15.58 1.29 -9.87
C LEU A 208 -16.97 1.18 -10.52
N LYS A 209 -17.56 2.29 -10.94
CA LYS A 209 -18.88 2.32 -11.62
C LYS A 209 -18.82 1.81 -13.08
N GLU A 210 -17.64 1.77 -13.67
CA GLU A 210 -17.46 1.27 -15.04
C GLU A 210 -17.31 -0.26 -15.06
N LYS A 211 -18.38 -0.94 -15.52
CA LYS A 211 -18.53 -2.42 -15.46
C LYS A 211 -17.48 -3.25 -16.20
N ASN A 212 -16.71 -2.66 -17.10
CA ASN A 212 -15.79 -3.35 -18.01
C ASN A 212 -14.32 -3.06 -17.72
N ILE A 213 -13.99 -2.61 -16.52
CA ILE A 213 -12.61 -2.33 -16.16
C ILE A 213 -12.08 -3.49 -15.34
N GLU A 214 -11.00 -4.10 -15.82
CA GLU A 214 -10.10 -4.84 -14.96
C GLU A 214 -9.71 -3.94 -13.80
N ARG A 215 -9.70 -4.51 -12.60
CA ARG A 215 -9.40 -3.82 -11.34
C ARG A 215 -8.10 -3.01 -11.48
N LEU A 216 -8.23 -1.68 -11.60
CA LEU A 216 -7.07 -0.81 -11.66
C LEU A 216 -6.36 -0.83 -10.31
N PRO A 217 -5.03 -1.02 -10.29
CA PRO A 217 -4.29 -0.92 -9.05
C PRO A 217 -4.50 0.47 -8.42
N SER A 218 -4.94 0.50 -7.17
CA SER A 218 -5.16 1.73 -6.40
C SER A 218 -3.95 2.65 -6.39
N GLU A 219 -2.78 2.06 -6.25
CA GLU A 219 -1.49 2.74 -6.24
C GLU A 219 -1.28 3.65 -7.46
N ILE A 220 -1.79 3.25 -8.64
CA ILE A 220 -1.69 4.09 -9.85
C ILE A 220 -2.54 5.35 -9.70
N ILE A 221 -3.76 5.22 -9.17
CA ILE A 221 -4.66 6.37 -8.98
C ILE A 221 -4.05 7.32 -7.97
N GLU A 222 -3.58 6.81 -6.85
CA GLU A 222 -2.94 7.55 -5.78
C GLU A 222 -1.70 8.29 -6.29
N THR A 223 -0.83 7.59 -7.03
CA THR A 223 0.38 8.17 -7.63
C THR A 223 0.04 9.28 -8.63
N VAL A 224 -0.94 9.06 -9.50
CA VAL A 224 -1.38 10.07 -10.49
C VAL A 224 -1.87 11.34 -9.79
N VAL A 225 -2.72 11.18 -8.78
CA VAL A 225 -3.27 12.33 -8.03
C VAL A 225 -2.19 12.99 -7.15
N TYR A 226 -1.25 12.21 -6.61
CA TYR A 226 -0.11 12.73 -5.86
C TYR A 226 0.74 13.71 -6.68
N ASN A 227 0.96 13.44 -7.96
CA ASN A 227 1.78 14.29 -8.83
C ASN A 227 1.09 15.56 -9.34
N VAL A 228 -0.17 15.77 -8.97
CA VAL A 228 -0.88 17.03 -9.31
C VAL A 228 -0.41 18.14 -8.36
N PRO A 229 -0.09 19.35 -8.86
CA PRO A 229 0.30 20.47 -8.02
C PRO A 229 -0.75 20.85 -6.96
N THR A 230 -0.29 21.22 -5.77
CA THR A 230 -1.15 21.49 -4.60
C THR A 230 -2.20 22.58 -4.85
N GLU A 231 -1.86 23.59 -5.63
CA GLU A 231 -2.74 24.71 -5.99
C GLU A 231 -3.93 24.33 -6.87
N MET A 232 -3.96 23.11 -7.38
CA MET A 232 -5.09 22.61 -8.19
C MET A 232 -6.21 22.00 -7.36
N PHE A 233 -5.98 21.77 -6.07
CA PHE A 233 -6.96 21.25 -5.14
C PHE A 233 -7.72 22.41 -4.50
N LEU A 234 -8.98 22.59 -4.89
CA LEU A 234 -9.85 23.68 -4.46
C LEU A 234 -11.04 23.13 -3.67
N ASP A 235 -11.66 23.95 -2.84
CA ASP A 235 -12.87 23.59 -2.08
C ASP A 235 -14.01 23.11 -3.01
N ASP A 236 -14.09 23.67 -4.22
CA ASP A 236 -14.97 23.16 -5.27
C ASP A 236 -14.39 21.87 -5.89
N LYS A 237 -14.96 20.74 -5.49
CA LYS A 237 -14.55 19.41 -5.93
C LYS A 237 -14.67 19.22 -7.45
N LEU A 238 -15.72 19.76 -8.06
CA LEU A 238 -15.90 19.67 -9.52
C LEU A 238 -14.79 20.44 -10.23
N GLN A 239 -14.50 21.66 -9.77
CA GLN A 239 -13.42 22.46 -10.33
C GLN A 239 -12.05 21.79 -10.12
N THR A 240 -11.83 21.18 -8.96
CA THR A 240 -10.62 20.36 -8.70
C THR A 240 -10.47 19.24 -9.72
N ILE A 241 -11.52 18.44 -9.95
CA ILE A 241 -11.48 17.36 -10.95
C ILE A 241 -11.19 17.89 -12.36
N LEU A 242 -11.81 19.00 -12.76
CA LEU A 242 -11.59 19.64 -14.05
C LEU A 242 -10.14 20.13 -14.19
N ASN A 243 -9.59 20.76 -13.16
CA ASN A 243 -8.20 21.20 -13.13
C ASN A 243 -7.24 20.03 -13.30
N ILE A 244 -7.48 18.95 -12.55
CA ILE A 244 -6.64 17.73 -12.59
C ILE A 244 -6.69 17.09 -13.98
N VAL A 245 -7.87 16.92 -14.57
CA VAL A 245 -8.01 16.37 -15.92
C VAL A 245 -7.27 17.23 -16.95
N ASN A 246 -7.41 18.54 -16.88
CA ASN A 246 -6.68 19.45 -17.77
C ASN A 246 -5.16 19.39 -17.57
N TYR A 247 -4.71 19.30 -16.32
CA TYR A 247 -3.29 19.13 -16.00
C TYR A 247 -2.75 17.83 -16.61
N LEU A 248 -3.42 16.70 -16.37
CA LEU A 248 -2.99 15.39 -16.83
C LEU A 248 -2.99 15.25 -18.36
N ARG A 249 -3.88 15.96 -19.07
CA ARG A 249 -3.88 16.02 -20.54
C ARG A 249 -2.63 16.69 -21.11
N ASN A 250 -2.11 17.69 -20.42
CA ASN A 250 -1.04 18.55 -20.90
C ASN A 250 0.33 18.19 -20.31
N LYS A 251 0.35 17.33 -19.28
CA LYS A 251 1.59 16.96 -18.60
C LYS A 251 2.18 15.66 -19.16
N ASN A 252 3.48 15.62 -19.24
CA ASN A 252 4.20 14.39 -19.50
C ASN A 252 4.19 13.51 -18.24
N VAL A 253 3.27 12.56 -18.18
CA VAL A 253 3.15 11.65 -17.02
C VAL A 253 4.37 10.73 -16.81
N LYS A 254 5.31 10.70 -17.77
CA LYS A 254 6.57 9.98 -17.60
C LYS A 254 7.48 10.62 -16.55
N ASP A 255 7.26 11.91 -16.26
CA ASP A 255 8.01 12.65 -15.25
C ASP A 255 7.41 12.51 -13.83
N PHE A 256 6.33 11.76 -13.68
CA PHE A 256 5.71 11.52 -12.38
C PHE A 256 6.59 10.63 -11.52
N ILE A 257 6.69 11.01 -10.25
CA ILE A 257 7.42 10.27 -9.23
C ILE A 257 6.49 9.39 -8.39
N THR A 258 7.03 8.37 -7.77
CA THR A 258 6.34 7.56 -6.74
C THR A 258 6.02 8.41 -5.51
N ILE A 259 5.06 8.00 -4.69
CA ILE A 259 4.66 8.77 -3.50
C ILE A 259 5.82 8.86 -2.48
N ASP A 260 6.69 7.85 -2.42
CA ASP A 260 7.91 7.88 -1.60
C ASP A 260 9.03 8.76 -2.19
N GLU A 261 8.81 9.34 -3.38
CA GLU A 261 9.74 10.22 -4.11
C GLU A 261 11.12 9.58 -4.43
N GLN A 262 11.19 8.26 -4.38
CA GLN A 262 12.46 7.55 -4.61
C GLN A 262 12.71 7.20 -6.07
N ASP A 263 11.67 7.25 -6.93
CA ASP A 263 11.78 6.82 -8.32
C ASP A 263 10.73 7.47 -9.23
N TYR A 264 10.92 7.33 -10.54
CA TYR A 264 9.89 7.69 -11.53
C TYR A 264 8.83 6.59 -11.61
N ALA A 265 7.57 6.96 -11.41
CA ALA A 265 6.48 5.99 -11.33
C ALA A 265 6.24 5.17 -12.61
N PHE A 266 6.45 5.79 -13.80
CA PHE A 266 6.09 5.19 -15.09
C PHE A 266 7.27 4.86 -16.00
N THR A 267 8.46 5.28 -15.67
CA THR A 267 9.66 5.09 -16.49
C THR A 267 10.81 4.46 -15.75
N SER A 268 10.69 4.27 -14.45
CA SER A 268 11.69 3.55 -13.68
C SER A 268 11.86 2.13 -14.19
N ILE A 269 13.10 1.68 -14.27
CA ILE A 269 13.42 0.26 -14.53
C ILE A 269 13.19 -0.64 -13.31
N TYR A 270 12.94 -0.03 -12.16
CA TYR A 270 12.80 -0.74 -10.87
C TYR A 270 11.34 -0.86 -10.42
N ARG A 271 10.53 0.18 -10.67
CA ARG A 271 9.15 0.32 -10.18
C ARG A 271 8.23 0.88 -11.26
N SER A 272 8.30 0.34 -12.47
CA SER A 272 7.51 0.86 -13.60
C SER A 272 6.03 0.47 -13.48
N MET A 273 5.18 1.47 -13.39
CA MET A 273 3.73 1.33 -13.57
C MET A 273 3.36 1.44 -15.04
N SER A 274 2.21 0.90 -15.42
CA SER A 274 1.77 0.96 -16.82
C SER A 274 1.16 2.32 -17.18
N LEU A 275 1.78 3.02 -18.14
CA LEU A 275 1.23 4.25 -18.75
C LEU A 275 -0.16 4.05 -19.38
N TYR A 276 -0.49 2.83 -19.77
CA TYR A 276 -1.80 2.49 -20.30
C TYR A 276 -2.92 2.84 -19.31
N TYR A 277 -2.72 2.56 -18.03
CA TYR A 277 -3.72 2.84 -17.01
C TYR A 277 -4.00 4.33 -16.85
N VAL A 278 -3.00 5.18 -16.94
CA VAL A 278 -3.20 6.64 -16.82
C VAL A 278 -4.13 7.16 -17.93
N LYS A 279 -3.89 6.74 -19.18
CA LYS A 279 -4.75 7.10 -20.30
C LYS A 279 -6.17 6.57 -20.14
N HIS A 280 -6.28 5.37 -19.57
CA HIS A 280 -7.59 4.76 -19.33
C HIS A 280 -8.37 5.48 -18.22
N ILE A 281 -7.71 5.82 -17.11
CA ILE A 281 -8.27 6.64 -16.03
C ILE A 281 -8.81 7.95 -16.58
N LEU A 282 -8.00 8.69 -17.34
CA LEU A 282 -8.40 9.97 -17.92
C LEU A 282 -9.66 9.84 -18.78
N LYS A 283 -9.67 8.88 -19.71
CA LYS A 283 -10.81 8.65 -20.60
C LYS A 283 -12.12 8.39 -19.85
N ILE A 284 -12.05 7.65 -18.74
CA ILE A 284 -13.23 7.31 -17.93
C ILE A 284 -13.73 8.55 -17.20
N ILE A 285 -12.82 9.30 -16.56
CA ILE A 285 -13.20 10.51 -15.83
C ILE A 285 -13.80 11.55 -16.79
N GLU A 286 -13.22 11.72 -17.98
CA GLU A 286 -13.76 12.60 -19.02
C GLU A 286 -15.18 12.21 -19.42
N LYS A 287 -15.41 10.94 -19.71
CA LYS A 287 -16.73 10.41 -20.05
C LYS A 287 -17.73 10.61 -18.91
N TYR A 288 -17.28 10.50 -17.66
CA TYR A 288 -18.12 10.77 -16.49
C TYR A 288 -18.50 12.26 -16.43
N LEU A 289 -17.54 13.16 -16.62
CA LEU A 289 -17.78 14.61 -16.64
C LEU A 289 -18.71 15.05 -17.78
N GLU A 290 -18.63 14.43 -18.96
CA GLU A 290 -19.51 14.69 -20.10
C GLU A 290 -20.97 14.30 -19.79
N ARG A 291 -21.19 13.20 -19.08
CA ARG A 291 -22.53 12.73 -18.67
C ARG A 291 -23.12 13.57 -17.54
N ALA A 292 -22.29 14.30 -16.85
CA ALA A 292 -22.64 15.09 -15.68
C ALA A 292 -22.99 16.55 -16.01
N ARG A 293 -22.69 16.99 -17.24
CA ARG A 293 -23.16 18.26 -17.82
C ARG A 293 -24.55 18.12 -18.40
#